data_1fc0438ea4344180fc07bc1ada8b84be
#
_entry.id   1fc0438ea4344180fc07bc1ada8b84be
#
_cell.length_a   1.000
_cell.length_b   1.000
_cell.length_c   1.000
_cell.angle_alpha   90.00
_cell.angle_beta   90.00
_cell.angle_gamma   90.00
#
_symmetry.space_group_name_H-M   'P 1'
#
loop_
_entity.id
_entity.type
_entity.pdbx_description
1 polymer ?
#
loop_
_entity_poly.entity_id
_entity_poly.type
_entity_poly.pdbx_seq_one_letter_code
_entity_poly.pdbx_strand_id
1 'polypeptide(L)'
;MSAEENKALFRRAYEELWNRGNLSVADELIAPDFVNHAASPGSNRGPESMRGSVAWARNAFPDLHFEIEGLVAEGDMVAGRLTVSGTHEGSLTGEPPTGRSVRNTHMHFVRFRDGKAVEHWGVREDLGMMRQLGLVVVPGPRLLGRMLVRRAKKLRSRLPAGR
;
A
#
# COMPACT_ATOMS: atom_id res chain seq x y z
N MET A 1 12.75 -2.45 -24.44
CA MET A 1 13.55 -2.84 -23.25
C MET A 1 13.31 -4.32 -22.95
N SER A 2 14.32 -5.03 -22.49
CA SER A 2 14.20 -6.44 -22.08
C SER A 2 13.51 -6.57 -20.72
N ALA A 3 13.01 -7.76 -20.41
CA ALA A 3 12.43 -8.08 -19.10
C ALA A 3 13.44 -7.86 -17.94
N GLU A 4 14.72 -8.15 -18.16
CA GLU A 4 15.76 -7.94 -17.15
C GLU A 4 16.09 -6.47 -16.92
N GLU A 5 16.09 -5.64 -17.98
CA GLU A 5 16.23 -4.19 -17.83
C GLU A 5 15.05 -3.59 -17.04
N ASN A 6 13.81 -4.02 -17.31
CA ASN A 6 12.64 -3.60 -16.56
C ASN A 6 12.71 -4.03 -15.08
N LYS A 7 13.17 -5.25 -14.78
CA LYS A 7 13.40 -5.71 -13.40
C LYS A 7 14.50 -4.90 -12.71
N ALA A 8 15.55 -4.51 -13.41
CA ALA A 8 16.60 -3.66 -12.85
C ALA A 8 16.08 -2.28 -12.47
N LEU A 9 15.26 -1.67 -13.33
CA LEU A 9 14.58 -0.39 -13.03
C LEU A 9 13.64 -0.51 -11.83
N PHE A 10 12.88 -1.60 -11.73
CA PHE A 10 12.02 -1.86 -10.58
C PHE A 10 12.86 -1.92 -9.29
N ARG A 11 13.96 -2.68 -9.27
CA ARG A 11 14.87 -2.76 -8.11
C ARG A 11 15.45 -1.38 -7.77
N ARG A 12 15.91 -0.64 -8.76
CA ARG A 12 16.48 0.71 -8.57
C ARG A 12 15.44 1.65 -7.94
N ALA A 13 14.19 1.63 -8.42
CA ALA A 13 13.13 2.47 -7.89
C ALA A 13 12.85 2.17 -6.40
N TYR A 14 12.78 0.89 -6.03
CA TYR A 14 12.55 0.53 -4.62
C TYR A 14 13.75 0.88 -3.74
N GLU A 15 14.97 0.63 -4.21
CA GLU A 15 16.18 0.95 -3.44
C GLU A 15 16.36 2.45 -3.27
N GLU A 16 16.31 3.23 -4.35
CA GLU A 16 16.62 4.66 -4.26
C GLU A 16 15.46 5.49 -3.74
N LEU A 17 14.24 5.34 -4.31
CA LEU A 17 13.10 6.16 -3.88
C LEU A 17 12.57 5.73 -2.52
N TRP A 18 12.30 4.42 -2.34
CA TRP A 18 11.60 3.95 -1.15
C TRP A 18 12.53 3.71 0.03
N ASN A 19 13.62 2.93 -0.15
CA ASN A 19 14.51 2.58 0.95
C ASN A 19 15.40 3.75 1.37
N ARG A 20 16.01 4.45 0.42
CA ARG A 20 16.87 5.60 0.70
C ARG A 20 16.12 6.93 0.83
N GLY A 21 14.89 7.02 0.34
CA GLY A 21 14.14 8.27 0.32
C GLY A 21 14.72 9.32 -0.63
N ASN A 22 15.47 8.90 -1.65
CA ASN A 22 16.08 9.80 -2.63
C ASN A 22 15.03 10.25 -3.64
N LEU A 23 14.29 11.33 -3.35
CA LEU A 23 13.23 11.83 -4.20
C LEU A 23 13.74 12.47 -5.49
N SER A 24 15.03 12.84 -5.58
CA SER A 24 15.60 13.49 -6.77
C SER A 24 15.62 12.58 -8.00
N VAL A 25 15.68 11.25 -7.82
CA VAL A 25 15.68 10.30 -8.93
C VAL A 25 14.30 10.05 -9.55
N ALA A 26 13.24 10.66 -8.98
CA ALA A 26 11.88 10.41 -9.46
C ALA A 26 11.71 10.85 -10.94
N ASP A 27 12.32 11.94 -11.37
CA ASP A 27 12.23 12.39 -12.77
C ASP A 27 12.98 11.50 -13.76
N GLU A 28 13.99 10.75 -13.26
CA GLU A 28 14.71 9.77 -14.07
C GLU A 28 13.90 8.48 -14.24
N LEU A 29 13.26 8.01 -13.18
CA LEU A 29 12.64 6.69 -13.11
C LEU A 29 11.16 6.69 -13.46
N ILE A 30 10.48 7.82 -13.34
CA ILE A 30 9.03 7.97 -13.51
C ILE A 30 8.74 8.87 -14.70
N ALA A 31 7.85 8.44 -15.58
CA ALA A 31 7.46 9.22 -16.74
C ALA A 31 6.57 10.43 -16.35
N PRO A 32 6.61 11.54 -17.13
CA PRO A 32 5.75 12.70 -16.86
C PRO A 32 4.25 12.37 -16.90
N ASP A 33 3.85 11.40 -17.72
CA ASP A 33 2.47 10.93 -17.89
C ASP A 33 2.12 9.72 -16.98
N PHE A 34 2.99 9.37 -16.05
CA PHE A 34 2.80 8.26 -15.11
C PHE A 34 1.46 8.31 -14.40
N VAL A 35 0.84 7.14 -14.24
CA VAL A 35 -0.41 6.94 -13.49
C VAL A 35 -0.19 5.98 -12.33
N ASN A 36 -0.43 6.45 -11.11
CA ASN A 36 -0.39 5.65 -9.91
C ASN A 36 -1.81 5.24 -9.49
N HIS A 37 -2.24 4.02 -9.83
CA HIS A 37 -3.56 3.51 -9.49
C HIS A 37 -3.74 3.19 -8.00
N ALA A 38 -2.65 3.16 -7.23
CA ALA A 38 -2.67 2.94 -5.78
C ALA A 38 -2.72 4.25 -4.97
N ALA A 39 -2.58 5.42 -5.60
CA ALA A 39 -2.67 6.72 -4.96
C ALA A 39 -4.11 7.27 -4.98
N SER A 40 -4.39 8.24 -4.10
CA SER A 40 -5.67 8.92 -4.08
C SER A 40 -5.94 9.70 -5.37
N PRO A 41 -7.21 9.79 -5.83
CA PRO A 41 -7.57 10.64 -6.95
C PRO A 41 -7.09 12.09 -6.76
N GLY A 42 -6.53 12.67 -7.83
CA GLY A 42 -5.98 14.04 -7.80
C GLY A 42 -4.50 14.13 -7.43
N SER A 43 -3.91 13.08 -6.81
CA SER A 43 -2.47 12.99 -6.51
C SER A 43 -1.78 11.81 -7.20
N ASN A 44 -2.38 11.29 -8.26
CA ASN A 44 -2.00 10.02 -8.88
C ASN A 44 -1.25 10.16 -10.22
N ARG A 45 -0.70 11.33 -10.54
CA ARG A 45 -0.06 11.63 -11.82
C ARG A 45 1.38 12.07 -11.68
N GLY A 46 2.21 11.64 -12.66
CA GLY A 46 3.60 12.06 -12.82
C GLY A 46 4.54 11.69 -11.68
N PRO A 47 5.79 12.16 -11.72
CA PRO A 47 6.78 11.93 -10.67
C PRO A 47 6.34 12.43 -9.29
N GLU A 48 5.54 13.49 -9.22
CA GLU A 48 5.02 14.03 -7.95
C GLU A 48 4.12 13.06 -7.20
N SER A 49 3.37 12.22 -7.90
CA SER A 49 2.59 11.15 -7.26
C SER A 49 3.48 10.18 -6.46
N MET A 50 4.64 9.84 -7.03
CA MET A 50 5.59 8.95 -6.37
C MET A 50 6.31 9.66 -5.22
N ARG A 51 6.76 10.91 -5.42
CA ARG A 51 7.36 11.73 -4.35
C ARG A 51 6.42 11.85 -3.15
N GLY A 52 5.16 12.20 -3.40
CA GLY A 52 4.15 12.30 -2.35
C GLY A 52 3.90 10.99 -1.61
N SER A 53 3.85 9.86 -2.34
CA SER A 53 3.66 8.53 -1.75
C SER A 53 4.84 8.14 -0.86
N VAL A 54 6.08 8.35 -1.32
CA VAL A 54 7.30 8.05 -0.54
C VAL A 54 7.39 8.96 0.68
N ALA A 55 7.18 10.26 0.52
CA ALA A 55 7.22 11.22 1.62
C ALA A 55 6.18 10.90 2.70
N TRP A 56 4.95 10.58 2.30
CA TRP A 56 3.89 10.16 3.22
C TRP A 56 4.26 8.89 4.00
N ALA A 57 4.75 7.86 3.32
CA ALA A 57 5.09 6.60 3.95
C ALA A 57 6.29 6.74 4.89
N ARG A 58 7.33 7.47 4.50
CA ARG A 58 8.51 7.69 5.33
C ARG A 58 8.27 8.68 6.49
N ASN A 59 7.28 9.56 6.37
CA ASN A 59 6.82 10.35 7.52
C ASN A 59 6.18 9.46 8.59
N ALA A 60 5.38 8.47 8.20
CA ALA A 60 4.77 7.54 9.14
C ALA A 60 5.76 6.50 9.69
N PHE A 61 6.69 6.04 8.85
CA PHE A 61 7.71 5.02 9.14
C PHE A 61 9.09 5.53 8.70
N PRO A 62 9.84 6.26 9.55
CA PRO A 62 11.15 6.81 9.18
C PRO A 62 12.17 5.76 8.75
N ASP A 63 12.09 4.56 9.32
CA ASP A 63 12.90 3.37 9.04
C ASP A 63 12.28 2.43 8.00
N LEU A 64 11.35 2.94 7.17
CA LEU A 64 10.68 2.16 6.12
C LEU A 64 11.66 1.42 5.24
N HIS A 65 11.45 0.10 5.09
CA HIS A 65 12.28 -0.75 4.25
C HIS A 65 11.43 -1.73 3.44
N PHE A 66 11.72 -1.81 2.15
CA PHE A 66 11.15 -2.77 1.20
C PHE A 66 12.20 -3.81 0.83
N GLU A 67 11.92 -5.06 1.10
CA GLU A 67 12.70 -6.22 0.67
C GLU A 67 12.00 -6.90 -0.51
N ILE A 68 12.67 -7.01 -1.66
CA ILE A 68 12.12 -7.66 -2.84
C ILE A 68 12.32 -9.16 -2.73
N GLU A 69 11.24 -9.90 -2.51
CA GLU A 69 11.24 -11.36 -2.37
C GLU A 69 11.28 -12.09 -3.73
N GLY A 70 10.69 -11.48 -4.76
CA GLY A 70 10.68 -12.05 -6.10
C GLY A 70 10.10 -11.10 -7.13
N LEU A 71 10.61 -11.20 -8.36
CA LEU A 71 10.15 -10.45 -9.53
C LEU A 71 9.88 -11.40 -10.69
N VAL A 72 8.76 -11.16 -11.36
CA VAL A 72 8.46 -11.72 -12.68
C VAL A 72 8.24 -10.59 -13.66
N ALA A 73 8.59 -10.80 -14.92
CA ALA A 73 8.38 -9.81 -15.97
C ALA A 73 7.91 -10.47 -17.25
N GLU A 74 6.97 -9.84 -17.93
CA GLU A 74 6.46 -10.21 -19.24
C GLU A 74 6.21 -8.94 -20.05
N GLY A 75 6.76 -8.87 -21.26
CA GLY A 75 6.67 -7.66 -22.09
C GLY A 75 7.23 -6.43 -21.37
N ASP A 76 6.39 -5.43 -21.22
CA ASP A 76 6.69 -4.16 -20.56
C ASP A 76 6.31 -4.12 -19.07
N MET A 77 5.78 -5.22 -18.52
CA MET A 77 5.29 -5.33 -17.16
C MET A 77 6.26 -6.05 -16.24
N VAL A 78 6.41 -5.54 -15.03
CA VAL A 78 7.08 -6.24 -13.91
C VAL A 78 6.11 -6.40 -12.77
N ALA A 79 5.99 -7.60 -12.23
CA ALA A 79 5.28 -7.88 -10.99
C ALA A 79 6.28 -8.23 -9.89
N GLY A 80 6.14 -7.60 -8.72
CA GLY A 80 7.00 -7.83 -7.57
C GLY A 80 6.21 -8.21 -6.33
N ARG A 81 6.70 -9.23 -5.61
CA ARG A 81 6.29 -9.53 -4.23
C ARG A 81 7.35 -8.99 -3.29
N LEU A 82 6.93 -8.16 -2.36
CA LEU A 82 7.81 -7.46 -1.43
C LEU A 82 7.36 -7.67 0.01
N THR A 83 8.32 -7.72 0.90
CA THR A 83 8.10 -7.55 2.34
C THR A 83 8.40 -6.12 2.71
N VAL A 84 7.49 -5.49 3.44
CA VAL A 84 7.62 -4.10 3.92
C VAL A 84 7.70 -4.12 5.44
N SER A 85 8.67 -3.40 5.99
CA SER A 85 8.86 -3.25 7.44
C SER A 85 9.13 -1.80 7.81
N GLY A 86 8.86 -1.46 9.07
CA GLY A 86 9.13 -0.13 9.63
C GLY A 86 8.49 0.02 11.00
N THR A 87 8.90 1.07 11.71
CA THR A 87 8.38 1.45 13.03
C THR A 87 7.50 2.69 12.89
N HIS A 88 6.27 2.62 13.40
CA HIS A 88 5.28 3.69 13.30
C HIS A 88 5.59 4.82 14.28
N GLU A 89 6.35 5.81 13.84
CA GLU A 89 6.84 6.94 14.62
C GLU A 89 6.24 8.29 14.18
N GLY A 90 5.53 8.34 13.06
CA GLY A 90 4.85 9.54 12.57
C GLY A 90 3.35 9.33 12.38
N SER A 91 2.64 10.36 11.92
CA SER A 91 1.19 10.25 11.67
C SER A 91 0.88 9.38 10.47
N LEU A 92 0.01 8.39 10.64
CA LEU A 92 -0.53 7.54 9.59
C LEU A 92 -2.03 7.82 9.43
N THR A 93 -2.43 8.46 8.33
CA THR A 93 -3.84 8.80 8.02
C THR A 93 -4.60 9.53 9.15
N GLY A 94 -3.87 10.37 9.91
CA GLY A 94 -4.43 11.10 11.06
C GLY A 94 -4.29 10.37 12.40
N GLU A 95 -3.88 9.10 12.41
CA GLU A 95 -3.61 8.37 13.64
C GLU A 95 -2.24 8.77 14.22
N PRO A 96 -2.14 8.96 15.54
CA PRO A 96 -0.87 9.29 16.20
C PRO A 96 0.10 8.09 16.16
N PRO A 97 1.41 8.34 16.28
CA PRO A 97 2.42 7.28 16.31
C PRO A 97 2.16 6.29 17.44
N THR A 98 2.28 4.99 17.14
CA THR A 98 2.09 3.92 18.13
C THR A 98 3.39 3.36 18.69
N GLY A 99 4.54 3.69 18.08
CA GLY A 99 5.86 3.13 18.40
C GLY A 99 6.00 1.63 18.07
N ARG A 100 5.03 1.04 17.36
CA ARG A 100 5.02 -0.40 17.03
C ARG A 100 5.66 -0.64 15.68
N SER A 101 6.40 -1.75 15.58
CA SER A 101 6.95 -2.21 14.31
C SER A 101 5.91 -3.03 13.54
N VAL A 102 5.99 -2.95 12.22
CA VAL A 102 5.17 -3.71 11.29
C VAL A 102 6.04 -4.51 10.33
N ARG A 103 5.52 -5.65 9.87
CA ARG A 103 6.05 -6.42 8.76
C ARG A 103 4.87 -7.02 7.99
N ASN A 104 4.70 -6.64 6.73
CA ASN A 104 3.58 -7.07 5.91
C ASN A 104 3.98 -7.26 4.44
N THR A 105 3.12 -7.93 3.69
CA THR A 105 3.36 -8.25 2.27
C THR A 105 2.70 -7.22 1.37
N HIS A 106 3.44 -6.79 0.35
CA HIS A 106 2.92 -5.99 -0.75
C HIS A 106 3.12 -6.72 -2.08
N MET A 107 2.21 -6.48 -3.01
CA MET A 107 2.38 -6.86 -4.42
C MET A 107 2.19 -5.64 -5.29
N HIS A 108 3.12 -5.45 -6.22
CA HIS A 108 3.12 -4.31 -7.12
C HIS A 108 3.28 -4.76 -8.55
N PHE A 109 2.53 -4.12 -9.46
CA PHE A 109 2.69 -4.23 -10.90
C PHE A 109 3.12 -2.87 -11.42
N VAL A 110 4.15 -2.84 -12.25
CA VAL A 110 4.68 -1.62 -12.86
C VAL A 110 4.84 -1.85 -14.35
N ARG A 111 4.30 -0.94 -15.16
CA ARG A 111 4.55 -0.88 -16.59
C ARG A 111 5.67 0.09 -16.88
N PHE A 112 6.57 -0.33 -17.76
CA PHE A 112 7.72 0.45 -18.18
C PHE A 112 7.63 0.81 -19.67
N ARG A 113 8.07 2.01 -20.03
CA ARG A 113 8.23 2.49 -21.39
C ARG A 113 9.43 3.43 -21.43
N ASP A 114 10.34 3.24 -22.40
CA ASP A 114 11.51 4.08 -22.63
C ASP A 114 12.36 4.35 -21.37
N GLY A 115 12.57 3.33 -20.56
CA GLY A 115 13.40 3.41 -19.34
C GLY A 115 12.70 4.02 -18.12
N LYS A 116 11.38 4.25 -18.17
CA LYS A 116 10.62 4.87 -17.09
C LYS A 116 9.36 4.07 -16.77
N ALA A 117 8.95 4.11 -15.51
CA ALA A 117 7.64 3.63 -15.09
C ALA A 117 6.56 4.56 -15.63
N VAL A 118 5.52 4.00 -16.27
CA VAL A 118 4.37 4.73 -16.83
C VAL A 118 3.07 4.41 -16.11
N GLU A 119 2.95 3.24 -15.46
CA GLU A 119 1.78 2.87 -14.67
C GLU A 119 2.20 2.01 -13.47
N HIS A 120 1.46 2.15 -12.38
CA HIS A 120 1.67 1.38 -11.17
C HIS A 120 0.33 0.96 -10.55
N TRP A 121 0.23 -0.32 -10.18
CA TRP A 121 -0.82 -0.91 -9.35
C TRP A 121 -0.18 -1.54 -8.12
N GLY A 122 -0.83 -1.40 -6.98
CA GLY A 122 -0.34 -1.98 -5.73
C GLY A 122 -1.47 -2.56 -4.90
N VAL A 123 -1.22 -3.75 -4.34
CA VAL A 123 -2.04 -4.38 -3.31
C VAL A 123 -1.21 -4.51 -2.06
N ARG A 124 -1.74 -4.03 -0.94
CA ARG A 124 -1.07 -4.01 0.37
C ARG A 124 -1.90 -4.75 1.41
N GLU A 125 -1.24 -5.41 2.33
CA GLU A 125 -1.90 -6.05 3.46
C GLU A 125 -2.24 -5.03 4.56
N ASP A 126 -3.02 -3.98 4.21
CA ASP A 126 -3.32 -2.86 5.11
C ASP A 126 -4.01 -3.32 6.40
N LEU A 127 -4.93 -4.29 6.34
CA LEU A 127 -5.60 -4.80 7.54
C LEU A 127 -4.63 -5.51 8.50
N GLY A 128 -3.66 -6.25 7.96
CA GLY A 128 -2.60 -6.88 8.74
C GLY A 128 -1.72 -5.84 9.42
N MET A 129 -1.31 -4.81 8.69
CA MET A 129 -0.57 -3.67 9.22
C MET A 129 -1.34 -2.97 10.35
N MET A 130 -2.60 -2.61 10.14
CA MET A 130 -3.43 -1.94 11.15
C MET A 130 -3.60 -2.79 12.43
N ARG A 131 -3.68 -4.13 12.30
CA ARG A 131 -3.70 -5.03 13.46
C ARG A 131 -2.40 -5.02 14.23
N GLN A 132 -1.25 -5.05 13.56
CA GLN A 132 0.08 -4.99 14.18
C GLN A 132 0.26 -3.66 14.92
N LEU A 133 -0.22 -2.55 14.36
CA LEU A 133 -0.23 -1.23 14.98
C LEU A 133 -1.23 -1.11 16.15
N GLY A 134 -2.18 -2.02 16.28
CA GLY A 134 -3.25 -1.95 17.29
C GLY A 134 -4.33 -0.94 16.95
N LEU A 135 -4.43 -0.51 15.68
CA LEU A 135 -5.38 0.48 15.18
C LEU A 135 -6.68 -0.16 14.64
N VAL A 136 -6.80 -1.49 14.68
CA VAL A 136 -8.04 -2.17 14.29
C VAL A 136 -9.10 -1.93 15.35
N VAL A 137 -10.18 -1.28 14.95
CA VAL A 137 -11.38 -1.14 15.79
C VAL A 137 -12.04 -2.51 15.92
N VAL A 138 -11.76 -3.21 17.04
CA VAL A 138 -12.59 -4.35 17.44
C VAL A 138 -13.95 -3.77 17.84
N PRO A 139 -15.09 -4.27 17.29
CA PRO A 139 -16.40 -3.80 17.70
C PRO A 139 -16.55 -3.90 19.22
N GLY A 140 -16.64 -2.77 19.90
CA GLY A 140 -16.83 -2.74 21.34
C GLY A 140 -18.15 -3.39 21.76
N PRO A 141 -18.36 -3.73 23.05
CA PRO A 141 -19.55 -4.43 23.55
C PRO A 141 -20.88 -3.78 23.11
N ARG A 142 -20.92 -2.45 23.03
CA ARG A 142 -22.10 -1.70 22.56
C ARG A 142 -22.42 -1.94 21.08
N LEU A 143 -21.40 -2.05 20.21
CA LEU A 143 -21.59 -2.31 18.79
C LEU A 143 -21.96 -3.78 18.56
N LEU A 144 -21.30 -4.70 19.26
CA LEU A 144 -21.66 -6.12 19.27
C LEU A 144 -23.11 -6.32 19.74
N GLY A 145 -23.52 -5.67 20.83
CA GLY A 145 -24.90 -5.71 21.32
C GLY A 145 -25.91 -5.21 20.26
N ARG A 146 -25.64 -4.10 19.57
CA ARG A 146 -26.49 -3.60 18.48
C ARG A 146 -26.57 -4.56 17.28
N MET A 147 -25.44 -5.22 16.93
CA MET A 147 -25.42 -6.20 15.85
C MET A 147 -26.25 -7.44 16.21
N LEU A 148 -26.14 -7.95 17.45
CA LEU A 148 -26.91 -9.09 17.94
C LEU A 148 -28.41 -8.77 18.00
N VAL A 149 -28.81 -7.60 18.50
CA VAL A 149 -30.21 -7.16 18.52
C VAL A 149 -30.79 -7.04 17.10
N ARG A 150 -30.04 -6.47 16.15
CA ARG A 150 -30.46 -6.41 14.74
C ARG A 150 -30.63 -7.81 14.14
N ARG A 151 -29.72 -8.73 14.42
CA ARG A 151 -29.79 -10.11 13.94
C ARG A 151 -30.99 -10.86 14.55
N ALA A 152 -31.24 -10.68 15.84
CA ALA A 152 -32.41 -11.26 16.51
C ALA A 152 -33.74 -10.73 15.96
N LYS A 153 -33.86 -9.40 15.71
CA LYS A 153 -35.04 -8.81 15.07
C LYS A 153 -35.28 -9.37 13.66
N LYS A 154 -34.21 -9.51 12.86
CA LYS A 154 -34.30 -10.08 11.50
C LYS A 154 -34.69 -11.56 11.49
N LEU A 155 -34.30 -12.33 12.50
CA LEU A 155 -34.72 -13.72 12.68
C LEU A 155 -36.21 -13.81 13.08
N ARG A 156 -36.65 -12.96 14.03
CA ARG A 156 -38.06 -12.91 14.45
C ARG A 156 -39.01 -12.52 13.32
N SER A 157 -38.62 -11.60 12.44
CA SER A 157 -39.44 -11.21 11.29
C SER A 157 -39.52 -12.28 10.18
N ARG A 158 -38.72 -13.34 10.25
CA ARG A 158 -38.74 -14.48 9.30
C ARG A 158 -39.47 -15.71 9.81
N LEU A 159 -39.89 -15.70 11.08
CA LEU A 159 -40.72 -16.77 11.62
C LEU A 159 -42.17 -16.51 11.19
N PRO A 160 -42.90 -17.48 10.60
CA PRO A 160 -44.28 -17.34 10.29
C PRO A 160 -45.06 -17.10 11.59
N ALA A 161 -45.99 -16.14 11.55
CA ALA A 161 -46.92 -15.94 12.68
C ALA A 161 -47.63 -17.27 12.91
N GLY A 162 -47.38 -17.88 14.06
CA GLY A 162 -48.02 -19.13 14.44
C GLY A 162 -49.56 -18.94 14.40
N ARG A 163 -50.22 -19.91 13.77
CA ARG A 163 -51.68 -20.05 13.81
C ARG A 163 -52.10 -20.49 15.21
#